data_35b3d2704a1bf095e3c2c837b85921db
#
_entry.id   35b3d2704a1bf095e3c2c837b85921db
#
_cell.length_a   1.000
_cell.length_b   1.000
_cell.length_c   1.000
_cell.angle_alpha   90.00
_cell.angle_beta   90.00
_cell.angle_gamma   90.00
#
_symmetry.space_group_name_H-M   'P 1'
#
loop_
_entity.id
_entity.type
_entity.pdbx_description
1 polymer ?
#
loop_
_entity_poly.entity_id
_entity_poly.type
_entity_poly.pdbx_seq_one_letter_code
_entity_poly.pdbx_strand_id
1 'polypeptide(L)'
;MKLSCFLAFFLLWVVNSFRTSATVPDSLLTERTIRSIYVNYPDSALRLLDEAEKSPASGIIPFRIDLLRAMCYEIKHDLTAKEICVRRALQNDSIRLVPERKLSSITMLANILERQNRYEESIGVCHEGIDLARNLACKKEESDMYSVMARVCIGMTNDEMAQEYFQRAVKLLEGTDDVREMSRLSTIYGEYMSFYINRNRMAEAIEIGYRRETVIQRMSGLPGPPPGYIDQQYGFLYAKMAVLLHDEGKKEEATEIFRKYQSTSFSKTLIGKQYSVPYLLNINQYAEAAALSDTCISAFTNDTVSYEYLILLNYRARASRGMKRFDLADVFTQRGWVVQDSIYTRESKSKAQEYASKFELKEKELQLAKSHALSERRMLLLAGSCVLTVLLIICLLYTSPSPRDGLLS
;
A
#
# COMPACT_ATOMS: atom_id res chain seq x y z
N MET A 1 39.57 -12.99 -47.81
CA MET A 1 38.63 -13.46 -46.76
C MET A 1 39.11 -13.23 -45.30
N LYS A 2 40.39 -13.08 -45.00
CA LYS A 2 40.89 -12.90 -43.63
C LYS A 2 40.84 -11.43 -43.12
N LEU A 3 40.86 -10.43 -44.01
CA LEU A 3 40.87 -9.00 -43.63
C LEU A 3 39.47 -8.47 -43.23
N SER A 4 38.41 -8.99 -43.85
CA SER A 4 37.02 -8.58 -43.56
C SER A 4 36.52 -9.11 -42.21
N CYS A 5 36.97 -10.30 -41.77
CA CYS A 5 36.64 -10.82 -40.42
C CYS A 5 37.36 -10.03 -39.32
N PHE A 6 38.57 -9.55 -39.57
CA PHE A 6 39.33 -8.76 -38.59
C PHE A 6 38.70 -7.36 -38.38
N LEU A 7 38.24 -6.74 -39.49
CA LEU A 7 37.51 -5.46 -39.41
C LEU A 7 36.13 -5.59 -38.68
N ALA A 8 35.41 -6.69 -38.92
CA ALA A 8 34.13 -6.94 -38.23
C ALA A 8 34.34 -7.22 -36.73
N PHE A 9 35.40 -7.95 -36.36
CA PHE A 9 35.74 -8.17 -34.95
C PHE A 9 36.24 -6.89 -34.26
N PHE A 10 37.01 -6.06 -34.96
CA PHE A 10 37.48 -4.78 -34.45
C PHE A 10 36.33 -3.77 -34.30
N LEU A 11 35.37 -3.71 -35.21
CA LEU A 11 34.16 -2.92 -35.10
C LEU A 11 33.24 -3.40 -33.97
N LEU A 12 33.07 -4.71 -33.76
CA LEU A 12 32.33 -5.28 -32.64
C LEU A 12 33.02 -5.01 -31.31
N TRP A 13 34.35 -5.04 -31.25
CA TRP A 13 35.11 -4.71 -30.05
C TRP A 13 35.05 -3.21 -29.74
N VAL A 14 35.17 -2.35 -30.76
CA VAL A 14 35.02 -0.89 -30.62
C VAL A 14 33.58 -0.53 -30.19
N VAL A 15 32.54 -1.14 -30.75
CA VAL A 15 31.14 -0.92 -30.37
C VAL A 15 30.86 -1.43 -28.94
N ASN A 16 31.49 -2.52 -28.48
CA ASN A 16 31.39 -2.98 -27.10
C ASN A 16 32.23 -2.15 -26.11
N SER A 17 33.33 -1.53 -26.57
CA SER A 17 34.15 -0.64 -25.73
C SER A 17 33.52 0.74 -25.52
N PHE A 18 32.56 1.14 -26.34
CA PHE A 18 31.81 2.39 -26.24
C PHE A 18 30.45 2.21 -25.47
N ARG A 19 30.24 1.08 -24.81
CA ARG A 19 29.29 1.07 -23.65
C ARG A 19 29.97 1.72 -22.45
N THR A 20 30.39 2.98 -22.60
CA THR A 20 30.51 3.87 -21.47
C THR A 20 29.10 3.96 -20.87
N SER A 21 28.91 3.39 -19.70
CA SER A 21 27.78 3.74 -18.84
C SER A 21 27.80 5.26 -18.73
N ALA A 22 26.96 5.94 -19.48
CA ALA A 22 26.78 7.37 -19.31
C ALA A 22 26.37 7.54 -17.85
N THR A 23 27.31 7.98 -17.02
CA THR A 23 27.05 8.25 -15.60
C THR A 23 25.98 9.31 -15.58
N VAL A 24 24.88 9.00 -14.89
CA VAL A 24 23.77 9.95 -14.74
C VAL A 24 24.35 11.20 -14.06
N PRO A 25 24.15 12.40 -14.61
CA PRO A 25 24.64 13.63 -13.98
C PRO A 25 24.08 13.75 -12.56
N ASP A 26 24.92 14.09 -11.59
CA ASP A 26 24.53 14.26 -10.16
C ASP A 26 23.38 15.26 -9.99
N SER A 27 23.27 16.25 -10.87
CA SER A 27 22.15 17.21 -10.89
C SER A 27 20.77 16.58 -11.09
N LEU A 28 20.71 15.37 -11.66
CA LEU A 28 19.46 14.59 -11.82
C LEU A 28 19.19 13.64 -10.65
N LEU A 29 20.20 13.35 -9.82
CA LEU A 29 20.09 12.46 -8.66
C LEU A 29 19.53 13.18 -7.43
N THR A 30 18.44 13.92 -7.59
CA THR A 30 17.80 14.68 -6.51
C THR A 30 16.40 14.14 -6.22
N GLU A 31 15.96 14.26 -4.96
CA GLU A 31 14.58 13.89 -4.58
C GLU A 31 13.54 14.63 -5.42
N ARG A 32 13.79 15.90 -5.77
CA ARG A 32 12.89 16.70 -6.61
C ARG A 32 12.71 16.10 -8.00
N THR A 33 13.81 15.71 -8.66
CA THR A 33 13.78 15.08 -9.98
C THR A 33 13.01 13.78 -9.94
N ILE A 34 13.31 12.90 -8.97
CA ILE A 34 12.65 11.61 -8.82
C ILE A 34 11.14 11.81 -8.60
N ARG A 35 10.74 12.74 -7.73
CA ARG A 35 9.32 13.06 -7.47
C ARG A 35 8.59 13.62 -8.69
N SER A 36 9.28 14.27 -9.61
CA SER A 36 8.65 14.82 -10.81
C SER A 36 8.32 13.75 -11.87
N ILE A 37 9.00 12.60 -11.83
CA ILE A 37 8.88 11.57 -12.88
C ILE A 37 8.26 10.24 -12.42
N TYR A 38 8.28 9.92 -11.12
CA TYR A 38 7.95 8.57 -10.63
C TYR A 38 6.53 8.10 -11.00
N VAL A 39 5.57 9.02 -11.12
CA VAL A 39 4.18 8.68 -11.48
C VAL A 39 4.09 8.20 -12.93
N ASN A 40 4.73 8.91 -13.85
CA ASN A 40 4.64 8.62 -15.28
C ASN A 40 5.73 7.64 -15.77
N TYR A 41 6.87 7.60 -15.08
CA TYR A 41 8.05 6.83 -15.47
C TYR A 41 8.68 6.12 -14.26
N PRO A 42 7.95 5.20 -13.59
CA PRO A 42 8.42 4.58 -12.34
C PRO A 42 9.73 3.79 -12.53
N ASP A 43 9.93 3.10 -13.67
CA ASP A 43 11.17 2.36 -13.94
C ASP A 43 12.38 3.29 -14.13
N SER A 44 12.17 4.45 -14.72
CA SER A 44 13.22 5.46 -14.83
C SER A 44 13.57 6.07 -13.48
N ALA A 45 12.56 6.32 -12.64
CA ALA A 45 12.77 6.79 -11.27
C ALA A 45 13.53 5.76 -10.43
N LEU A 46 13.20 4.46 -10.54
CA LEU A 46 13.94 3.38 -9.86
C LEU A 46 15.41 3.32 -10.28
N ARG A 47 15.72 3.45 -11.58
CA ARG A 47 17.11 3.52 -12.07
C ARG A 47 17.87 4.72 -11.49
N LEU A 48 17.24 5.91 -11.45
CA LEU A 48 17.86 7.09 -10.83
C LEU A 48 18.11 6.87 -9.32
N LEU A 49 17.22 6.18 -8.62
CA LEU A 49 17.40 5.84 -7.21
C LEU A 49 18.55 4.85 -6.99
N ASP A 50 18.77 3.90 -7.92
CA ASP A 50 19.90 2.97 -7.86
C ASP A 50 21.24 3.69 -8.07
N GLU A 51 21.28 4.69 -8.94
CA GLU A 51 22.46 5.53 -9.11
C GLU A 51 22.65 6.51 -7.93
N ALA A 52 21.55 7.08 -7.41
CA ALA A 52 21.61 7.96 -6.23
C ALA A 52 22.15 7.25 -4.98
N GLU A 53 21.81 5.96 -4.80
CA GLU A 53 22.32 5.16 -3.67
C GLU A 53 23.84 4.93 -3.74
N LYS A 54 24.39 4.87 -4.95
CA LYS A 54 25.84 4.69 -5.19
C LYS A 54 26.62 6.02 -5.14
N SER A 55 25.96 7.17 -5.35
CA SER A 55 26.59 8.47 -5.45
C SER A 55 26.47 9.25 -4.14
N PRO A 56 27.57 9.50 -3.42
CA PRO A 56 27.56 10.40 -2.23
C PRO A 56 27.10 11.82 -2.56
N ALA A 57 27.24 12.27 -3.83
CA ALA A 57 26.84 13.59 -4.29
C ALA A 57 25.31 13.76 -4.41
N SER A 58 24.51 12.68 -4.39
CA SER A 58 23.05 12.75 -4.46
C SER A 58 22.44 13.50 -3.26
N GLY A 59 23.12 13.48 -2.10
CA GLY A 59 22.62 14.09 -0.85
C GLY A 59 21.32 13.46 -0.31
N ILE A 60 20.80 12.40 -0.92
CA ILE A 60 19.57 11.74 -0.47
C ILE A 60 19.92 10.74 0.63
N ILE A 61 19.34 10.93 1.81
CA ILE A 61 19.54 10.03 2.97
C ILE A 61 19.05 8.62 2.63
N PRO A 62 19.73 7.54 3.04
CA PRO A 62 19.39 6.16 2.63
C PRO A 62 17.92 5.77 2.84
N PHE A 63 17.33 6.03 4.03
CA PHE A 63 15.92 5.69 4.23
C PHE A 63 14.97 6.45 3.29
N ARG A 64 15.37 7.64 2.81
CA ARG A 64 14.56 8.41 1.84
C ARG A 64 14.59 7.78 0.46
N ILE A 65 15.72 7.19 0.06
CA ILE A 65 15.84 6.42 -1.19
C ILE A 65 14.85 5.26 -1.14
N ASP A 66 14.79 4.53 -0.03
CA ASP A 66 13.87 3.41 0.15
C ASP A 66 12.40 3.85 0.12
N LEU A 67 12.04 4.96 0.75
CA LEU A 67 10.68 5.47 0.70
C LEU A 67 10.29 5.95 -0.71
N LEU A 68 11.22 6.53 -1.47
CA LEU A 68 10.98 6.90 -2.87
C LEU A 68 10.81 5.66 -3.76
N ARG A 69 11.60 4.59 -3.54
CA ARG A 69 11.39 3.30 -4.20
C ARG A 69 10.00 2.72 -3.88
N ALA A 70 9.59 2.78 -2.62
CA ALA A 70 8.26 2.34 -2.21
C ALA A 70 7.15 3.09 -2.95
N MET A 71 7.31 4.39 -3.23
CA MET A 71 6.37 5.18 -4.03
C MET A 71 6.35 4.71 -5.50
N CYS A 72 7.50 4.39 -6.09
CA CYS A 72 7.56 3.81 -7.44
C CYS A 72 6.86 2.45 -7.51
N TYR A 73 7.07 1.58 -6.53
CA TYR A 73 6.41 0.27 -6.46
C TYR A 73 4.91 0.36 -6.19
N GLU A 74 4.42 1.41 -5.53
CA GLU A 74 2.98 1.68 -5.45
C GLU A 74 2.36 1.90 -6.84
N ILE A 75 3.01 2.73 -7.67
CA ILE A 75 2.56 2.97 -9.06
C ILE A 75 2.60 1.69 -9.90
N LYS A 76 3.58 0.82 -9.63
CA LYS A 76 3.72 -0.49 -10.30
C LYS A 76 2.80 -1.58 -9.74
N HIS A 77 2.01 -1.26 -8.70
CA HIS A 77 1.16 -2.23 -7.97
C HIS A 77 1.92 -3.43 -7.39
N ASP A 78 3.22 -3.28 -7.13
CA ASP A 78 4.07 -4.30 -6.51
C ASP A 78 4.15 -4.09 -4.99
N LEU A 79 3.18 -4.67 -4.27
CA LEU A 79 3.10 -4.56 -2.81
C LEU A 79 4.27 -5.24 -2.10
N THR A 80 4.81 -6.31 -2.67
CA THR A 80 5.92 -7.06 -2.06
C THR A 80 7.21 -6.25 -2.10
N ALA A 81 7.57 -5.70 -3.26
CA ALA A 81 8.73 -4.83 -3.37
C ALA A 81 8.57 -3.54 -2.55
N LYS A 82 7.34 -2.99 -2.50
CA LYS A 82 7.02 -1.84 -1.65
C LYS A 82 7.25 -2.15 -0.18
N GLU A 83 6.79 -3.31 0.33
CA GLU A 83 7.00 -3.73 1.71
C GLU A 83 8.49 -3.82 2.05
N ILE A 84 9.29 -4.48 1.20
CA ILE A 84 10.74 -4.62 1.41
C ILE A 84 11.39 -3.24 1.58
N CYS A 85 11.04 -2.30 0.72
CA CYS A 85 11.59 -0.94 0.80
C CYS A 85 11.16 -0.22 2.09
N VAL A 86 9.89 -0.32 2.50
CA VAL A 86 9.41 0.33 3.73
C VAL A 86 10.05 -0.28 4.96
N ARG A 87 10.20 -1.60 5.05
CA ARG A 87 10.89 -2.27 6.16
C ARG A 87 12.36 -1.87 6.23
N ARG A 88 13.06 -1.80 5.09
CA ARG A 88 14.45 -1.34 5.02
C ARG A 88 14.58 0.11 5.49
N ALA A 89 13.67 0.99 5.10
CA ALA A 89 13.62 2.36 5.60
C ALA A 89 13.44 2.42 7.12
N LEU A 90 12.54 1.59 7.69
CA LEU A 90 12.28 1.54 9.13
C LEU A 90 13.46 0.98 9.95
N GLN A 91 14.27 0.11 9.35
CA GLN A 91 15.48 -0.44 9.98
C GLN A 91 16.67 0.54 9.97
N ASN A 92 16.62 1.57 9.15
CA ASN A 92 17.70 2.55 9.05
C ASN A 92 17.75 3.45 10.29
N ASP A 93 18.91 3.54 10.96
CA ASP A 93 19.04 4.33 12.18
C ASP A 93 18.71 5.82 11.99
N SER A 94 18.97 6.37 10.81
CA SER A 94 18.70 7.78 10.49
C SER A 94 17.20 8.13 10.55
N ILE A 95 16.29 7.17 10.40
CA ILE A 95 14.85 7.45 10.48
C ILE A 95 14.41 7.81 11.90
N ARG A 96 15.17 7.33 12.93
CA ARG A 96 14.91 7.65 14.35
C ARG A 96 15.06 9.13 14.66
N LEU A 97 15.87 9.84 13.86
CA LEU A 97 16.06 11.27 13.99
C LEU A 97 14.91 12.10 13.41
N VAL A 98 13.98 11.45 12.70
CA VAL A 98 12.82 12.09 12.06
C VAL A 98 11.55 11.31 12.40
N PRO A 99 11.04 11.42 13.64
CA PRO A 99 9.96 10.56 14.13
C PRO A 99 8.66 10.66 13.33
N GLU A 100 8.36 11.81 12.71
CA GLU A 100 7.20 11.95 11.82
C GLU A 100 7.35 11.12 10.54
N ARG A 101 8.59 10.95 10.06
CA ARG A 101 8.87 10.07 8.90
C ARG A 101 8.79 8.60 9.30
N LYS A 102 9.27 8.26 10.50
CA LYS A 102 9.08 6.92 11.06
C LYS A 102 7.59 6.60 11.15
N LEU A 103 6.79 7.49 11.71
CA LEU A 103 5.34 7.32 11.81
C LEU A 103 4.66 7.15 10.45
N SER A 104 4.99 8.01 9.47
CA SER A 104 4.47 7.85 8.10
C SER A 104 4.85 6.51 7.46
N SER A 105 6.05 6.00 7.75
CA SER A 105 6.51 4.69 7.25
C SER A 105 5.79 3.53 7.93
N ILE A 106 5.52 3.64 9.23
CA ILE A 106 4.69 2.67 9.98
C ILE A 106 3.27 2.65 9.40
N THR A 107 2.66 3.80 9.14
CA THR A 107 1.35 3.90 8.48
C THR A 107 1.34 3.21 7.12
N MET A 108 2.40 3.41 6.34
CA MET A 108 2.56 2.77 5.04
C MET A 108 2.67 1.25 5.17
N LEU A 109 3.44 0.76 6.14
CA LEU A 109 3.59 -0.68 6.40
C LEU A 109 2.27 -1.33 6.84
N ALA A 110 1.54 -0.68 7.76
CA ALA A 110 0.23 -1.17 8.21
C ALA A 110 -0.76 -1.34 7.02
N ASN A 111 -0.82 -0.35 6.12
CA ASN A 111 -1.65 -0.42 4.92
C ASN A 111 -1.20 -1.52 3.94
N ILE A 112 0.10 -1.75 3.78
CA ILE A 112 0.62 -2.83 2.92
C ILE A 112 0.18 -4.18 3.48
N LEU A 113 0.38 -4.40 4.77
CA LEU A 113 0.05 -5.66 5.45
C LEU A 113 -1.45 -5.95 5.40
N GLU A 114 -2.29 -4.93 5.61
CA GLU A 114 -3.75 -5.04 5.46
C GLU A 114 -4.12 -5.48 4.04
N ARG A 115 -3.59 -4.82 3.01
CA ARG A 115 -3.83 -5.16 1.60
C ARG A 115 -3.31 -6.56 1.20
N GLN A 116 -2.33 -7.10 1.93
CA GLN A 116 -1.84 -8.47 1.79
C GLN A 116 -2.62 -9.48 2.63
N ASN A 117 -3.67 -9.07 3.36
CA ASN A 117 -4.44 -9.89 4.30
C ASN A 117 -3.60 -10.44 5.49
N ARG A 118 -2.46 -9.81 5.80
CA ARG A 118 -1.61 -10.14 6.96
C ARG A 118 -2.10 -9.39 8.19
N TYR A 119 -3.28 -9.75 8.64
CA TYR A 119 -4.08 -8.97 9.59
C TYR A 119 -3.43 -8.86 10.97
N GLU A 120 -2.86 -9.95 11.51
CA GLU A 120 -2.21 -9.94 12.83
C GLU A 120 -1.00 -9.00 12.84
N GLU A 121 -0.15 -9.08 11.82
CA GLU A 121 0.99 -8.17 11.68
C GLU A 121 0.55 -6.72 11.51
N SER A 122 -0.48 -6.48 10.70
CA SER A 122 -1.04 -5.15 10.48
C SER A 122 -1.54 -4.54 11.80
N ILE A 123 -2.26 -5.32 12.64
CA ILE A 123 -2.72 -4.89 13.96
C ILE A 123 -1.52 -4.53 14.86
N GLY A 124 -0.49 -5.36 14.91
CA GLY A 124 0.72 -5.09 15.70
C GLY A 124 1.38 -3.78 15.29
N VAL A 125 1.54 -3.56 13.99
CA VAL A 125 2.10 -2.32 13.42
C VAL A 125 1.19 -1.12 13.69
N CYS A 126 -0.14 -1.28 13.65
CA CYS A 126 -1.08 -0.22 14.01
C CYS A 126 -0.94 0.21 15.47
N HIS A 127 -0.76 -0.72 16.40
CA HIS A 127 -0.54 -0.39 17.81
C HIS A 127 0.74 0.42 18.00
N GLU A 128 1.88 -0.02 17.40
CA GLU A 128 3.12 0.78 17.42
C GLU A 128 2.90 2.19 16.87
N GLY A 129 2.16 2.28 15.74
CA GLY A 129 1.85 3.54 15.10
C GLY A 129 0.98 4.46 15.96
N ILE A 130 -0.05 3.93 16.65
CA ILE A 130 -0.91 4.69 17.55
C ILE A 130 -0.11 5.26 18.72
N ASP A 131 0.75 4.46 19.35
CA ASP A 131 1.56 4.91 20.48
C ASP A 131 2.52 6.03 20.05
N LEU A 132 3.18 5.88 18.89
CA LEU A 132 4.05 6.92 18.35
C LEU A 132 3.27 8.18 17.95
N ALA A 133 2.10 8.03 17.31
CA ALA A 133 1.25 9.15 16.91
C ALA A 133 0.79 9.98 18.11
N ARG A 134 0.40 9.32 19.21
CA ARG A 134 0.02 9.98 20.47
C ARG A 134 1.19 10.75 21.08
N ASN A 135 2.37 10.13 21.13
CA ASN A 135 3.58 10.78 21.64
C ASN A 135 3.98 12.03 20.83
N LEU A 136 3.68 12.04 19.55
CA LEU A 136 3.94 13.16 18.64
C LEU A 136 2.75 14.12 18.48
N ALA A 137 1.62 13.84 19.14
CA ALA A 137 0.36 14.58 18.98
C ALA A 137 -0.14 14.64 17.51
N CYS A 138 0.16 13.61 16.71
CA CYS A 138 -0.21 13.49 15.30
C CYS A 138 -1.57 12.82 15.12
N LYS A 139 -2.67 13.58 15.32
CA LYS A 139 -4.04 13.06 15.24
C LYS A 139 -4.38 12.39 13.91
N LYS A 140 -3.87 12.92 12.81
CA LYS A 140 -4.13 12.41 11.47
C LYS A 140 -3.59 10.99 11.32
N GLU A 141 -2.35 10.74 11.72
CA GLU A 141 -1.70 9.44 11.63
C GLU A 141 -2.34 8.45 12.63
N GLU A 142 -2.75 8.89 13.83
CA GLU A 142 -3.52 8.05 14.76
C GLU A 142 -4.86 7.64 14.14
N SER A 143 -5.57 8.57 13.50
CA SER A 143 -6.80 8.30 12.77
C SER A 143 -6.57 7.36 11.58
N ASP A 144 -5.46 7.49 10.87
CA ASP A 144 -5.06 6.57 9.79
C ASP A 144 -4.94 5.13 10.31
N MET A 145 -4.32 4.93 11.49
CA MET A 145 -4.17 3.60 12.09
C MET A 145 -5.53 2.99 12.45
N TYR A 146 -6.44 3.76 13.05
CA TYR A 146 -7.78 3.25 13.32
C TYR A 146 -8.56 2.91 12.04
N SER A 147 -8.39 3.67 10.97
CA SER A 147 -8.98 3.33 9.67
C SER A 147 -8.41 2.03 9.10
N VAL A 148 -7.10 1.78 9.24
CA VAL A 148 -6.50 0.48 8.87
C VAL A 148 -7.09 -0.65 9.72
N MET A 149 -7.18 -0.47 11.04
CA MET A 149 -7.78 -1.48 11.93
C MET A 149 -9.24 -1.78 11.58
N ALA A 150 -10.01 -0.76 11.19
CA ALA A 150 -11.38 -0.97 10.69
C ALA A 150 -11.40 -1.87 9.45
N ARG A 151 -10.52 -1.61 8.46
CA ARG A 151 -10.43 -2.46 7.25
C ARG A 151 -9.95 -3.88 7.56
N VAL A 152 -9.01 -4.03 8.48
CA VAL A 152 -8.60 -5.35 9.00
C VAL A 152 -9.79 -6.10 9.59
N CYS A 153 -10.59 -5.44 10.43
CA CYS A 153 -11.79 -6.04 11.02
C CYS A 153 -12.83 -6.42 9.96
N ILE A 154 -12.98 -5.62 8.89
CA ILE A 154 -13.83 -5.98 7.73
C ILE A 154 -13.32 -7.27 7.08
N GLY A 155 -12.01 -7.38 6.86
CA GLY A 155 -11.39 -8.58 6.30
C GLY A 155 -11.53 -9.82 7.18
N MET A 156 -11.61 -9.61 8.51
CA MET A 156 -11.85 -10.66 9.51
C MET A 156 -13.34 -10.91 9.80
N THR A 157 -14.24 -10.27 9.03
CA THR A 157 -15.71 -10.34 9.20
C THR A 157 -16.22 -9.92 10.60
N ASN A 158 -15.51 -9.02 11.28
CA ASN A 158 -15.89 -8.45 12.55
C ASN A 158 -16.44 -7.03 12.37
N ASP A 159 -17.72 -6.94 12.03
CA ASP A 159 -18.36 -5.67 11.66
C ASP A 159 -18.53 -4.71 12.84
N GLU A 160 -18.73 -5.22 14.04
CA GLU A 160 -18.88 -4.39 15.25
C GLU A 160 -17.58 -3.62 15.54
N MET A 161 -16.47 -4.34 15.57
CA MET A 161 -15.16 -3.70 15.76
C MET A 161 -14.79 -2.79 14.60
N ALA A 162 -15.13 -3.14 13.36
CA ALA A 162 -14.89 -2.28 12.20
C ALA A 162 -15.62 -0.94 12.37
N GLN A 163 -16.89 -0.97 12.77
CA GLN A 163 -17.67 0.23 13.03
C GLN A 163 -17.07 1.07 14.18
N GLU A 164 -16.66 0.43 15.28
CA GLU A 164 -16.03 1.10 16.41
C GLU A 164 -14.74 1.82 15.99
N TYR A 165 -13.88 1.16 15.23
CA TYR A 165 -12.64 1.78 14.77
C TYR A 165 -12.87 2.93 13.78
N PHE A 166 -13.85 2.84 12.87
CA PHE A 166 -14.23 3.99 12.06
C PHE A 166 -14.72 5.17 12.92
N GLN A 167 -15.53 4.92 13.93
CA GLN A 167 -15.98 5.97 14.85
C GLN A 167 -14.82 6.63 15.61
N ARG A 168 -13.85 5.83 16.09
CA ARG A 168 -12.63 6.37 16.73
C ARG A 168 -11.81 7.22 15.76
N ALA A 169 -11.63 6.75 14.52
CA ALA A 169 -10.90 7.48 13.49
C ALA A 169 -11.56 8.83 13.18
N VAL A 170 -12.90 8.85 13.02
CA VAL A 170 -13.68 10.06 12.77
C VAL A 170 -13.57 11.02 13.94
N LYS A 171 -13.78 10.55 15.17
CA LYS A 171 -13.79 11.38 16.38
C LYS A 171 -12.51 12.17 16.62
N LEU A 172 -11.36 11.61 16.22
CA LEU A 172 -10.06 12.29 16.35
C LEU A 172 -9.95 13.54 15.49
N LEU A 173 -10.62 13.54 14.33
CA LEU A 173 -10.53 14.61 13.33
C LEU A 173 -11.81 15.48 13.27
N GLU A 174 -12.85 15.13 14.02
CA GLU A 174 -14.05 15.97 14.12
C GLU A 174 -13.69 17.37 14.66
N GLY A 175 -14.26 18.38 14.02
CA GLY A 175 -14.06 19.78 14.43
C GLY A 175 -12.73 20.41 14.01
N THR A 176 -11.83 19.68 13.34
CA THR A 176 -10.57 20.23 12.83
C THR A 176 -10.80 21.31 11.77
N ASP A 177 -9.90 22.29 11.70
CA ASP A 177 -9.82 23.29 10.64
C ASP A 177 -8.52 23.12 9.80
N ASP A 178 -7.72 22.08 10.07
CA ASP A 178 -6.58 21.75 9.22
C ASP A 178 -7.04 21.02 7.95
N VAL A 179 -6.70 21.57 6.79
CA VAL A 179 -7.13 21.04 5.48
C VAL A 179 -6.67 19.60 5.24
N ARG A 180 -5.49 19.20 5.76
CA ARG A 180 -4.97 17.84 5.58
C ARG A 180 -5.74 16.85 6.43
N GLU A 181 -6.09 17.23 7.67
CA GLU A 181 -6.92 16.44 8.55
C GLU A 181 -8.36 16.33 8.00
N MET A 182 -8.94 17.42 7.51
CA MET A 182 -10.26 17.43 6.85
C MET A 182 -10.27 16.54 5.60
N SER A 183 -9.23 16.62 4.77
CA SER A 183 -9.05 15.74 3.61
C SER A 183 -9.03 14.27 4.02
N ARG A 184 -8.31 13.95 5.11
CA ARG A 184 -8.28 12.59 5.65
C ARG A 184 -9.63 12.17 6.20
N LEU A 185 -10.30 13.03 6.96
CA LEU A 185 -11.66 12.79 7.48
C LEU A 185 -12.65 12.50 6.33
N SER A 186 -12.61 13.27 5.25
CA SER A 186 -13.41 13.01 4.04
C SER A 186 -13.13 11.62 3.45
N THR A 187 -11.86 11.19 3.44
CA THR A 187 -11.49 9.86 2.96
C THR A 187 -12.05 8.76 3.86
N ILE A 188 -11.92 8.91 5.19
CA ILE A 188 -12.44 7.95 6.19
C ILE A 188 -13.96 7.83 6.05
N TYR A 189 -14.69 8.93 5.89
CA TYR A 189 -16.12 8.86 5.62
C TYR A 189 -16.43 8.10 4.32
N GLY A 190 -15.59 8.24 3.28
CA GLY A 190 -15.75 7.48 2.04
C GLY A 190 -15.53 5.96 2.22
N GLU A 191 -14.58 5.57 3.06
CA GLU A 191 -14.33 4.17 3.45
C GLU A 191 -15.50 3.64 4.29
N TYR A 192 -15.98 4.41 5.25
CA TYR A 192 -17.09 4.08 6.12
C TYR A 192 -18.43 3.95 5.36
N MET A 193 -18.69 4.85 4.39
CA MET A 193 -19.81 4.68 3.45
C MET A 193 -19.72 3.34 2.72
N SER A 194 -18.54 3.00 2.19
CA SER A 194 -18.33 1.74 1.46
C SER A 194 -18.54 0.52 2.35
N PHE A 195 -18.17 0.60 3.62
CA PHE A 195 -18.48 -0.44 4.61
C PHE A 195 -19.99 -0.67 4.74
N TYR A 196 -20.79 0.38 4.93
CA TYR A 196 -22.24 0.25 5.04
C TYR A 196 -22.89 -0.23 3.74
N ILE A 197 -22.44 0.25 2.58
CA ILE A 197 -22.91 -0.20 1.26
C ILE A 197 -22.69 -1.72 1.11
N ASN A 198 -21.51 -2.21 1.45
CA ASN A 198 -21.18 -3.63 1.34
C ASN A 198 -21.97 -4.52 2.32
N ARG A 199 -22.60 -3.92 3.34
CA ARG A 199 -23.50 -4.59 4.30
C ARG A 199 -24.98 -4.36 4.01
N ASN A 200 -25.29 -3.76 2.85
CA ASN A 200 -26.67 -3.40 2.46
C ASN A 200 -27.38 -2.47 3.48
N ARG A 201 -26.58 -1.64 4.18
CA ARG A 201 -27.05 -0.64 5.16
C ARG A 201 -27.09 0.73 4.51
N MET A 202 -28.04 0.93 3.58
CA MET A 202 -28.03 2.10 2.69
C MET A 202 -28.35 3.39 3.45
N ALA A 203 -29.26 3.35 4.42
CA ALA A 203 -29.66 4.52 5.21
C ALA A 203 -28.45 5.10 5.99
N GLU A 204 -27.65 4.25 6.62
CA GLU A 204 -26.44 4.67 7.32
C GLU A 204 -25.36 5.16 6.35
N ALA A 205 -25.23 4.53 5.18
CA ALA A 205 -24.31 5.01 4.16
C ALA A 205 -24.66 6.43 3.68
N ILE A 206 -25.95 6.73 3.53
CA ILE A 206 -26.46 8.06 3.17
C ILE A 206 -26.16 9.08 4.28
N GLU A 207 -26.38 8.72 5.55
CA GLU A 207 -26.07 9.59 6.69
C GLU A 207 -24.59 9.98 6.71
N ILE A 208 -23.70 8.98 6.55
CA ILE A 208 -22.25 9.24 6.46
C ILE A 208 -21.92 10.10 5.22
N GLY A 209 -22.65 9.93 4.12
CA GLY A 209 -22.50 10.75 2.92
C GLY A 209 -22.76 12.23 3.19
N TYR A 210 -23.80 12.58 3.93
CA TYR A 210 -24.08 13.97 4.31
C TYR A 210 -23.04 14.54 5.28
N ARG A 211 -22.56 13.73 6.24
CA ARG A 211 -21.43 14.15 7.10
C ARG A 211 -20.19 14.45 6.26
N ARG A 212 -19.89 13.61 5.25
CA ARG A 212 -18.79 13.84 4.32
C ARG A 212 -18.99 15.13 3.52
N GLU A 213 -20.21 15.41 3.03
CA GLU A 213 -20.55 16.64 2.30
C GLU A 213 -20.24 17.88 3.15
N THR A 214 -20.63 17.86 4.42
CA THR A 214 -20.35 18.95 5.36
C THR A 214 -18.85 19.21 5.51
N VAL A 215 -18.04 18.17 5.60
CA VAL A 215 -16.56 18.31 5.68
C VAL A 215 -16.00 18.91 4.40
N ILE A 216 -16.44 18.45 3.22
CA ILE A 216 -15.99 18.98 1.93
C ILE A 216 -16.39 20.45 1.80
N GLN A 217 -17.61 20.82 2.21
CA GLN A 217 -18.10 22.20 2.19
C GLN A 217 -17.24 23.11 3.08
N ARG A 218 -16.96 22.70 4.32
CA ARG A 218 -16.07 23.47 5.21
C ARG A 218 -14.67 23.63 4.59
N MET A 219 -14.10 22.54 4.05
CA MET A 219 -12.79 22.54 3.41
C MET A 219 -12.74 23.46 2.18
N SER A 220 -13.85 23.60 1.44
CA SER A 220 -13.91 24.49 0.27
C SER A 220 -13.78 25.97 0.61
N GLY A 221 -14.10 26.36 1.85
CA GLY A 221 -13.94 27.74 2.35
C GLY A 221 -12.53 28.06 2.87
N LEU A 222 -11.62 27.08 2.92
CA LEU A 222 -10.29 27.25 3.47
C LEU A 222 -9.22 27.38 2.36
N PRO A 223 -8.14 28.13 2.59
CA PRO A 223 -6.98 28.12 1.69
C PRO A 223 -6.23 26.79 1.82
N GLY A 224 -5.66 26.28 0.73
CA GLY A 224 -4.74 25.13 0.77
C GLY A 224 -5.09 23.93 -0.08
N PRO A 225 -6.39 23.58 -0.36
CA PRO A 225 -6.68 22.50 -1.28
C PRO A 225 -6.11 22.77 -2.69
N PRO A 226 -5.49 21.78 -3.34
CA PRO A 226 -5.03 21.94 -4.71
C PRO A 226 -6.18 22.29 -5.66
N PRO A 227 -5.91 22.98 -6.78
CA PRO A 227 -6.93 23.27 -7.79
C PRO A 227 -7.63 21.99 -8.27
N GLY A 228 -8.96 22.01 -8.32
CA GLY A 228 -9.78 20.86 -8.73
C GLY A 228 -9.99 19.79 -7.66
N TYR A 229 -9.29 19.82 -6.52
CA TYR A 229 -9.41 18.80 -5.47
C TYR A 229 -10.82 18.75 -4.87
N ILE A 230 -11.37 19.91 -4.50
CA ILE A 230 -12.73 20.00 -3.92
C ILE A 230 -13.78 19.51 -4.91
N ASP A 231 -13.69 19.93 -6.17
CA ASP A 231 -14.58 19.47 -7.25
C ASP A 231 -14.54 17.95 -7.41
N GLN A 232 -13.35 17.36 -7.34
CA GLN A 232 -13.17 15.92 -7.39
C GLN A 232 -13.82 15.22 -6.18
N GLN A 233 -13.67 15.77 -4.96
CA GLN A 233 -14.28 15.22 -3.74
C GLN A 233 -15.82 15.21 -3.84
N TYR A 234 -16.42 16.31 -4.31
CA TYR A 234 -17.86 16.37 -4.59
C TYR A 234 -18.27 15.36 -5.67
N GLY A 235 -17.48 15.24 -6.74
CA GLY A 235 -17.75 14.30 -7.81
C GLY A 235 -17.84 12.86 -7.31
N PHE A 236 -16.85 12.39 -6.54
CA PHE A 236 -16.89 11.06 -5.93
C PHE A 236 -18.07 10.87 -4.97
N LEU A 237 -18.37 11.88 -4.17
CA LEU A 237 -19.48 11.81 -3.21
C LEU A 237 -20.82 11.73 -3.92
N TYR A 238 -21.10 12.69 -4.81
CA TYR A 238 -22.42 12.82 -5.45
C TYR A 238 -22.73 11.64 -6.38
N ALA A 239 -21.74 11.09 -7.08
CA ALA A 239 -21.94 9.89 -7.86
C ALA A 239 -22.43 8.70 -7.01
N LYS A 240 -21.84 8.48 -5.83
CA LYS A 240 -22.26 7.42 -4.91
C LYS A 240 -23.62 7.74 -4.27
N MET A 241 -23.82 8.97 -3.81
CA MET A 241 -25.05 9.39 -3.15
C MET A 241 -26.27 9.27 -4.07
N ALA A 242 -26.13 9.62 -5.35
CA ALA A 242 -27.22 9.49 -6.33
C ALA A 242 -27.70 8.02 -6.44
N VAL A 243 -26.77 7.06 -6.48
CA VAL A 243 -27.09 5.63 -6.52
C VAL A 243 -27.81 5.21 -5.23
N LEU A 244 -27.26 5.55 -4.07
CA LEU A 244 -27.81 5.16 -2.77
C LEU A 244 -29.22 5.71 -2.53
N LEU A 245 -29.42 6.98 -2.84
CA LEU A 245 -30.73 7.62 -2.70
C LEU A 245 -31.78 7.01 -3.64
N HIS A 246 -31.37 6.68 -4.87
CA HIS A 246 -32.26 5.99 -5.79
C HIS A 246 -32.65 4.61 -5.27
N ASP A 247 -31.71 3.83 -4.75
CA ASP A 247 -31.92 2.48 -4.24
C ASP A 247 -32.79 2.49 -2.96
N GLU A 248 -32.71 3.56 -2.14
CA GLU A 248 -33.62 3.83 -1.00
C GLU A 248 -34.98 4.39 -1.41
N GLY A 249 -35.26 4.51 -2.73
CA GLY A 249 -36.54 5.01 -3.24
C GLY A 249 -36.71 6.54 -3.23
N LYS A 250 -35.67 7.29 -2.82
CA LYS A 250 -35.67 8.79 -2.79
C LYS A 250 -35.30 9.35 -4.16
N LYS A 251 -36.11 9.06 -5.18
CA LYS A 251 -35.79 9.30 -6.60
C LYS A 251 -35.62 10.77 -6.97
N GLU A 252 -36.41 11.68 -6.40
CA GLU A 252 -36.32 13.11 -6.65
C GLU A 252 -34.99 13.66 -6.12
N GLU A 253 -34.63 13.28 -4.90
CA GLU A 253 -33.38 13.69 -4.27
C GLU A 253 -32.16 13.10 -5.01
N ALA A 254 -32.25 11.82 -5.42
CA ALA A 254 -31.21 11.16 -6.24
C ALA A 254 -30.97 11.93 -7.56
N THR A 255 -32.06 12.39 -8.21
CA THR A 255 -31.97 13.15 -9.47
C THR A 255 -31.28 14.50 -9.23
N GLU A 256 -31.60 15.19 -8.13
CA GLU A 256 -30.95 16.45 -7.78
C GLU A 256 -29.47 16.29 -7.51
N ILE A 257 -29.09 15.27 -6.69
CA ILE A 257 -27.70 14.95 -6.39
C ILE A 257 -26.95 14.57 -7.69
N PHE A 258 -27.58 13.82 -8.58
CA PHE A 258 -26.96 13.51 -9.87
C PHE A 258 -26.76 14.74 -10.75
N ARG A 259 -27.65 15.73 -10.69
CA ARG A 259 -27.46 17.01 -11.37
C ARG A 259 -26.29 17.79 -10.80
N LYS A 260 -26.13 17.83 -9.46
CA LYS A 260 -24.92 18.37 -8.80
C LYS A 260 -23.65 17.64 -9.26
N TYR A 261 -23.69 16.30 -9.35
CA TYR A 261 -22.59 15.53 -9.91
C TYR A 261 -22.23 15.97 -11.33
N GLN A 262 -23.22 16.08 -12.22
CA GLN A 262 -23.02 16.48 -13.62
C GLN A 262 -22.46 17.91 -13.77
N SER A 263 -22.65 18.78 -12.79
CA SER A 263 -22.08 20.14 -12.77
C SER A 263 -20.61 20.17 -12.42
N THR A 264 -20.04 19.10 -11.84
CA THR A 264 -18.62 19.03 -11.51
C THR A 264 -17.73 18.88 -12.75
N SER A 265 -16.53 19.45 -12.72
CA SER A 265 -15.51 19.19 -13.76
C SER A 265 -15.08 17.73 -13.76
N PHE A 266 -15.08 17.09 -12.57
CA PHE A 266 -14.75 15.67 -12.41
C PHE A 266 -15.65 14.77 -13.27
N SER A 267 -16.96 15.03 -13.35
CA SER A 267 -17.91 14.24 -14.14
C SER A 267 -17.56 14.16 -15.64
N LYS A 268 -16.80 15.15 -16.15
CA LYS A 268 -16.35 15.20 -17.56
C LYS A 268 -15.10 14.35 -17.81
N THR A 269 -14.35 14.01 -16.77
CA THR A 269 -13.17 13.16 -16.89
C THR A 269 -13.54 11.72 -17.24
N LEU A 270 -12.57 10.92 -17.71
CA LEU A 270 -12.82 9.50 -18.01
C LEU A 270 -13.29 8.75 -16.75
N ILE A 271 -12.63 9.00 -15.62
CA ILE A 271 -13.00 8.40 -14.32
C ILE A 271 -14.42 8.86 -13.92
N GLY A 272 -14.74 10.15 -14.05
CA GLY A 272 -16.08 10.66 -13.77
C GLY A 272 -17.14 9.97 -14.63
N LYS A 273 -16.91 9.81 -15.92
CA LYS A 273 -17.83 9.07 -16.80
C LYS A 273 -18.11 7.66 -16.30
N GLN A 274 -17.09 6.95 -15.84
CA GLN A 274 -17.26 5.63 -15.22
C GLN A 274 -18.16 5.69 -13.98
N TYR A 275 -17.98 6.70 -13.12
CA TYR A 275 -18.78 6.87 -11.90
C TYR A 275 -20.25 7.24 -12.15
N SER A 276 -20.62 7.76 -13.33
CA SER A 276 -22.02 8.01 -13.69
C SER A 276 -22.80 6.75 -14.08
N VAL A 277 -22.10 5.71 -14.56
CA VAL A 277 -22.75 4.51 -15.14
C VAL A 277 -23.71 3.80 -14.18
N PRO A 278 -23.38 3.57 -12.88
CA PRO A 278 -24.30 2.89 -11.95
C PRO A 278 -25.64 3.60 -11.82
N TYR A 279 -25.66 4.94 -11.71
CA TYR A 279 -26.88 5.70 -11.61
C TYR A 279 -27.70 5.64 -12.91
N LEU A 280 -27.07 5.77 -14.08
CA LEU A 280 -27.73 5.64 -15.37
C LEU A 280 -28.38 4.27 -15.56
N LEU A 281 -27.72 3.21 -15.09
CA LEU A 281 -28.31 1.85 -15.07
C LEU A 281 -29.54 1.76 -14.17
N ASN A 282 -29.52 2.42 -13.02
CA ASN A 282 -30.63 2.41 -12.07
C ASN A 282 -31.87 3.16 -12.61
N ILE A 283 -31.65 4.25 -13.35
CA ILE A 283 -32.75 5.01 -14.00
C ILE A 283 -33.11 4.50 -15.40
N ASN A 284 -32.63 3.31 -15.79
CA ASN A 284 -32.89 2.65 -17.07
C ASN A 284 -32.38 3.40 -18.31
N GLN A 285 -31.42 4.32 -18.17
CA GLN A 285 -30.76 4.97 -19.32
C GLN A 285 -29.64 4.04 -19.87
N TYR A 286 -30.07 2.88 -20.35
CA TYR A 286 -29.15 1.79 -20.75
C TYR A 286 -28.29 2.15 -21.97
N ALA A 287 -28.82 2.93 -22.91
CA ALA A 287 -28.06 3.33 -24.11
C ALA A 287 -26.89 4.24 -23.76
N GLU A 288 -27.13 5.23 -22.87
CA GLU A 288 -26.07 6.13 -22.39
C GLU A 288 -25.05 5.38 -21.51
N ALA A 289 -25.53 4.55 -20.59
CA ALA A 289 -24.68 3.70 -19.75
C ALA A 289 -23.77 2.79 -20.60
N ALA A 290 -24.30 2.24 -21.70
CA ALA A 290 -23.53 1.41 -22.63
C ALA A 290 -22.44 2.23 -23.35
N ALA A 291 -22.80 3.40 -23.90
CA ALA A 291 -21.85 4.28 -24.62
C ALA A 291 -20.71 4.75 -23.71
N LEU A 292 -21.01 5.12 -22.45
CA LEU A 292 -19.99 5.51 -21.47
C LEU A 292 -19.10 4.32 -21.07
N SER A 293 -19.70 3.14 -20.88
CA SER A 293 -18.93 1.93 -20.58
C SER A 293 -17.98 1.59 -21.74
N ASP A 294 -18.45 1.65 -22.99
CA ASP A 294 -17.62 1.42 -24.18
C ASP A 294 -16.47 2.43 -24.28
N THR A 295 -16.74 3.71 -23.97
CA THR A 295 -15.71 4.76 -23.91
C THR A 295 -14.64 4.44 -22.86
N CYS A 296 -15.04 4.02 -21.66
CA CYS A 296 -14.11 3.67 -20.58
C CYS A 296 -13.33 2.38 -20.91
N ILE A 297 -13.98 1.37 -21.48
CA ILE A 297 -13.34 0.10 -21.89
C ILE A 297 -12.29 0.36 -22.98
N SER A 298 -12.61 1.18 -23.99
CA SER A 298 -11.69 1.49 -25.10
C SER A 298 -10.47 2.31 -24.68
N ALA A 299 -10.64 3.15 -23.66
CA ALA A 299 -9.55 3.95 -23.09
C ALA A 299 -8.70 3.18 -22.07
N PHE A 300 -9.09 1.95 -21.74
CA PHE A 300 -8.38 1.14 -20.74
C PHE A 300 -7.15 0.49 -21.38
N THR A 301 -5.99 1.14 -21.21
CA THR A 301 -4.72 0.73 -21.85
C THR A 301 -3.81 -0.07 -20.93
N ASN A 302 -4.13 -0.11 -19.64
CA ASN A 302 -3.34 -0.75 -18.58
C ASN A 302 -3.79 -2.18 -18.32
N ASP A 303 -3.48 -2.71 -17.15
CA ASP A 303 -3.78 -4.09 -16.75
C ASP A 303 -5.28 -4.43 -16.88
N THR A 304 -5.64 -5.11 -17.96
CA THR A 304 -7.01 -5.61 -18.19
C THR A 304 -7.39 -6.77 -17.27
N VAL A 305 -6.46 -7.27 -16.44
CA VAL A 305 -6.70 -8.24 -15.38
C VAL A 305 -6.85 -7.50 -14.05
N SER A 306 -7.85 -6.61 -13.95
CA SER A 306 -8.13 -5.79 -12.77
C SER A 306 -9.61 -5.73 -12.44
N TYR A 307 -9.93 -5.46 -11.18
CA TYR A 307 -11.32 -5.30 -10.73
C TYR A 307 -12.00 -4.10 -11.42
N GLU A 308 -11.27 -3.04 -11.71
CA GLU A 308 -11.78 -1.87 -12.41
C GLU A 308 -12.26 -2.24 -13.81
N TYR A 309 -11.48 -3.01 -14.54
CA TYR A 309 -11.86 -3.49 -15.87
C TYR A 309 -13.05 -4.47 -15.81
N LEU A 310 -13.05 -5.36 -14.83
CA LEU A 310 -14.18 -6.29 -14.57
C LEU A 310 -15.48 -5.53 -14.31
N ILE A 311 -15.45 -4.48 -13.51
CA ILE A 311 -16.61 -3.62 -13.21
C ILE A 311 -17.16 -2.98 -14.49
N LEU A 312 -16.30 -2.48 -15.37
CA LEU A 312 -16.71 -1.90 -16.64
C LEU A 312 -17.41 -2.92 -17.55
N LEU A 313 -16.88 -4.14 -17.64
CA LEU A 313 -17.51 -5.25 -18.40
C LEU A 313 -18.88 -5.60 -17.82
N ASN A 314 -19.02 -5.65 -16.50
CA ASN A 314 -20.29 -5.91 -15.83
C ASN A 314 -21.31 -4.80 -16.08
N TYR A 315 -20.91 -3.54 -16.03
CA TYR A 315 -21.80 -2.41 -16.37
C TYR A 315 -22.28 -2.52 -17.82
N ARG A 316 -21.36 -2.82 -18.73
CA ARG A 316 -21.71 -2.98 -20.15
C ARG A 316 -22.65 -4.16 -20.41
N ALA A 317 -22.45 -5.28 -19.71
CA ALA A 317 -23.36 -6.43 -19.76
C ALA A 317 -24.76 -6.07 -19.22
N ARG A 318 -24.85 -5.36 -18.08
CA ARG A 318 -26.13 -4.90 -17.51
C ARG A 318 -26.85 -3.95 -18.46
N ALA A 319 -26.15 -2.98 -19.06
CA ALA A 319 -26.71 -2.07 -20.05
C ALA A 319 -27.27 -2.85 -21.26
N SER A 320 -26.54 -3.85 -21.76
CA SER A 320 -26.99 -4.70 -22.88
C SER A 320 -28.26 -5.46 -22.54
N ARG A 321 -28.36 -6.04 -21.34
CA ARG A 321 -29.58 -6.73 -20.87
C ARG A 321 -30.77 -5.77 -20.80
N GLY A 322 -30.55 -4.56 -20.27
CA GLY A 322 -31.60 -3.54 -20.22
C GLY A 322 -32.11 -3.11 -21.60
N MET A 323 -31.25 -3.09 -22.61
CA MET A 323 -31.60 -2.87 -24.01
C MET A 323 -32.17 -4.11 -24.71
N LYS A 324 -32.35 -5.23 -24.01
CA LYS A 324 -32.75 -6.55 -24.53
C LYS A 324 -31.80 -7.13 -25.59
N ARG A 325 -30.53 -6.72 -25.58
CA ARG A 325 -29.48 -7.24 -26.45
C ARG A 325 -28.72 -8.33 -25.72
N PHE A 326 -29.37 -9.49 -25.58
CA PHE A 326 -28.87 -10.60 -24.79
C PHE A 326 -27.59 -11.20 -25.37
N ASP A 327 -27.46 -11.22 -26.70
CA ASP A 327 -26.25 -11.61 -27.43
C ASP A 327 -25.00 -10.87 -26.96
N LEU A 328 -25.11 -9.54 -26.90
CA LEU A 328 -24.03 -8.69 -26.41
C LEU A 328 -23.82 -8.81 -24.89
N ALA A 329 -24.90 -8.94 -24.13
CA ALA A 329 -24.80 -9.14 -22.69
C ALA A 329 -23.98 -10.39 -22.36
N ASP A 330 -24.20 -11.48 -23.09
CA ASP A 330 -23.47 -12.74 -22.90
C ASP A 330 -21.97 -12.58 -23.26
N VAL A 331 -21.66 -11.90 -24.37
CA VAL A 331 -20.26 -11.62 -24.74
C VAL A 331 -19.52 -10.90 -23.63
N PHE A 332 -20.10 -9.81 -23.07
CA PHE A 332 -19.45 -9.06 -21.99
C PHE A 332 -19.41 -9.83 -20.67
N THR A 333 -20.42 -10.64 -20.38
CA THR A 333 -20.44 -11.50 -19.21
C THR A 333 -19.33 -12.57 -19.29
N GLN A 334 -19.17 -13.24 -20.44
CA GLN A 334 -18.09 -14.21 -20.65
C GLN A 334 -16.70 -13.58 -20.52
N ARG A 335 -16.51 -12.40 -21.14
CA ARG A 335 -15.25 -11.64 -20.95
C ARG A 335 -15.01 -11.31 -19.48
N GLY A 336 -16.04 -10.92 -18.73
CA GLY A 336 -15.96 -10.68 -17.29
C GLY A 336 -15.52 -11.92 -16.52
N TRP A 337 -16.05 -13.10 -16.83
CA TRP A 337 -15.64 -14.36 -16.20
C TRP A 337 -14.17 -14.69 -16.46
N VAL A 338 -13.68 -14.52 -17.68
CA VAL A 338 -12.26 -14.73 -18.02
C VAL A 338 -11.35 -13.78 -17.21
N VAL A 339 -11.74 -12.51 -17.08
CA VAL A 339 -11.00 -11.54 -16.28
C VAL A 339 -11.03 -11.92 -14.81
N GLN A 340 -12.18 -12.29 -14.28
CA GLN A 340 -12.36 -12.72 -12.88
C GLN A 340 -11.51 -13.95 -12.56
N ASP A 341 -11.51 -14.96 -13.42
CA ASP A 341 -10.69 -16.17 -13.28
C ASP A 341 -9.19 -15.83 -13.30
N SER A 342 -8.79 -14.92 -14.20
CA SER A 342 -7.40 -14.44 -14.29
C SER A 342 -6.97 -13.67 -13.03
N ILE A 343 -7.85 -12.83 -12.45
CA ILE A 343 -7.62 -12.13 -11.18
C ILE A 343 -7.44 -13.18 -10.07
N TYR A 344 -8.38 -14.13 -9.95
CA TYR A 344 -8.35 -15.18 -8.94
C TYR A 344 -7.07 -16.02 -9.04
N THR A 345 -6.68 -16.42 -10.25
CA THR A 345 -5.44 -17.18 -10.48
C THR A 345 -4.20 -16.39 -10.07
N ARG A 346 -4.15 -15.10 -10.42
CA ARG A 346 -3.05 -14.20 -10.02
C ARG A 346 -2.96 -14.05 -8.50
N GLU A 347 -4.08 -13.83 -7.83
CA GLU A 347 -4.14 -13.69 -6.37
C GLU A 347 -3.80 -14.99 -5.66
N SER A 348 -4.31 -16.12 -6.13
CA SER A 348 -4.02 -17.45 -5.58
C SER A 348 -2.52 -17.79 -5.70
N LYS A 349 -1.91 -17.49 -6.85
CA LYS A 349 -0.48 -17.68 -7.08
C LYS A 349 0.34 -16.79 -6.15
N SER A 350 -0.05 -15.53 -5.99
CA SER A 350 0.60 -14.59 -5.06
C SER A 350 0.53 -15.09 -3.62
N LYS A 351 -0.66 -15.55 -3.17
CA LYS A 351 -0.81 -16.15 -1.83
C LYS A 351 0.03 -17.40 -1.63
N ALA A 352 0.09 -18.28 -2.63
CA ALA A 352 0.93 -19.48 -2.55
C ALA A 352 2.41 -19.14 -2.43
N GLN A 353 2.89 -18.13 -3.17
CA GLN A 353 4.27 -17.63 -3.05
C GLN A 353 4.53 -17.01 -1.68
N GLU A 354 3.58 -16.25 -1.13
CA GLU A 354 3.67 -15.67 0.21
C GLU A 354 3.78 -16.77 1.28
N TYR A 355 2.92 -17.81 1.20
CA TYR A 355 2.99 -18.95 2.14
C TYR A 355 4.32 -19.68 2.04
N ALA A 356 4.83 -19.92 0.84
CA ALA A 356 6.13 -20.55 0.64
C ALA A 356 7.27 -19.73 1.28
N SER A 357 7.27 -18.40 1.05
CA SER A 357 8.26 -17.49 1.63
C SER A 357 8.18 -17.44 3.16
N LYS A 358 6.95 -17.40 3.73
CA LYS A 358 6.76 -17.46 5.20
C LYS A 358 7.25 -18.77 5.79
N PHE A 359 7.02 -19.89 5.09
CA PHE A 359 7.49 -21.20 5.53
C PHE A 359 9.03 -21.26 5.55
N GLU A 360 9.70 -20.80 4.46
CA GLU A 360 11.15 -20.72 4.39
C GLU A 360 11.75 -19.82 5.48
N LEU A 361 11.10 -18.66 5.76
CA LEU A 361 11.55 -17.77 6.82
C LEU A 361 11.46 -18.44 8.19
N LYS A 362 10.32 -19.09 8.47
CA LYS A 362 10.11 -19.80 9.73
C LYS A 362 11.08 -20.97 9.92
N GLU A 363 11.42 -21.66 8.83
CA GLU A 363 12.43 -22.73 8.85
C GLU A 363 13.83 -22.17 9.16
N LYS A 364 14.21 -21.04 8.55
CA LYS A 364 15.47 -20.33 8.85
C LYS A 364 15.53 -19.85 10.29
N GLU A 365 14.46 -19.28 10.82
CA GLU A 365 14.36 -18.85 12.22
C GLU A 365 14.54 -20.04 13.17
N LEU A 366 13.92 -21.18 12.87
CA LEU A 366 14.07 -22.41 13.65
C LEU A 366 15.50 -22.96 13.60
N GLN A 367 16.14 -22.91 12.43
CA GLN A 367 17.54 -23.31 12.27
C GLN A 367 18.48 -22.40 13.07
N LEU A 368 18.23 -21.07 13.02
CA LEU A 368 18.97 -20.09 13.80
C LEU A 368 18.80 -20.33 15.31
N ALA A 369 17.58 -20.52 15.79
CA ALA A 369 17.30 -20.82 17.19
C ALA A 369 17.99 -22.10 17.64
N LYS A 370 17.99 -23.17 16.82
CA LYS A 370 18.74 -24.42 17.12
C LYS A 370 20.24 -24.19 17.17
N SER A 371 20.81 -23.41 16.25
CA SER A 371 22.24 -23.10 16.24
C SER A 371 22.65 -22.27 17.45
N HIS A 372 21.83 -21.30 17.88
CA HIS A 372 22.06 -20.54 19.11
C HIS A 372 22.01 -21.43 20.34
N ALA A 373 21.00 -22.28 20.48
CA ALA A 373 20.90 -23.21 21.60
C ALA A 373 22.10 -24.18 21.66
N LEU A 374 22.61 -24.64 20.50
CA LEU A 374 23.81 -25.49 20.45
C LEU A 374 25.06 -24.69 20.82
N SER A 375 25.19 -23.44 20.43
CA SER A 375 26.35 -22.59 20.79
C SER A 375 26.35 -22.27 22.29
N GLU A 376 25.22 -21.97 22.88
CA GLU A 376 25.06 -21.74 24.32
C GLU A 376 25.43 -23.00 25.12
N ARG A 377 24.94 -24.17 24.68
CA ARG A 377 25.32 -25.45 25.31
C ARG A 377 26.82 -25.73 25.25
N ARG A 378 27.47 -25.43 24.12
CA ARG A 378 28.94 -25.55 23.98
C ARG A 378 29.66 -24.57 24.89
N MET A 379 29.22 -23.34 25.02
CA MET A 379 29.80 -22.34 25.92
C MET A 379 29.68 -22.77 27.38
N LEU A 380 28.55 -23.31 27.80
CA LEU A 380 28.35 -23.84 29.16
C LEU A 380 29.27 -25.03 29.46
N LEU A 381 29.44 -25.94 28.50
CA LEU A 381 30.36 -27.06 28.64
C LEU A 381 31.84 -26.63 28.75
N LEU A 382 32.23 -25.63 27.95
CA LEU A 382 33.57 -25.05 28.02
C LEU A 382 33.81 -24.34 29.36
N ALA A 383 32.84 -23.53 29.81
CA ALA A 383 32.95 -22.88 31.11
C ALA A 383 33.05 -23.89 32.27
N GLY A 384 32.22 -24.96 32.23
CA GLY A 384 32.29 -26.05 33.20
C GLY A 384 33.64 -26.77 33.21
N SER A 385 34.20 -27.05 32.03
CA SER A 385 35.52 -27.68 31.92
C SER A 385 36.65 -26.78 32.45
N CYS A 386 36.57 -25.46 32.20
CA CYS A 386 37.53 -24.49 32.75
C CYS A 386 37.47 -24.44 34.30
N VAL A 387 36.28 -24.44 34.88
CA VAL A 387 36.11 -24.48 36.33
C VAL A 387 36.68 -25.78 36.91
N LEU A 388 36.43 -26.92 36.27
CA LEU A 388 36.97 -28.22 36.71
C LEU A 388 38.49 -28.27 36.66
N THR A 389 39.11 -27.74 35.60
CA THR A 389 40.56 -27.65 35.47
C THR A 389 41.18 -26.75 36.54
N VAL A 390 40.57 -25.61 36.85
CA VAL A 390 41.04 -24.73 37.94
C VAL A 390 40.95 -25.42 39.30
N LEU A 391 39.85 -26.13 39.57
CA LEU A 391 39.71 -26.92 40.82
C LEU A 391 40.76 -28.02 40.93
N LEU A 392 41.04 -28.74 39.84
CA LEU A 392 42.09 -29.77 39.82
C LEU A 392 43.50 -29.17 40.09
N ILE A 393 43.81 -28.02 39.51
CA ILE A 393 45.07 -27.32 39.76
C ILE A 393 45.17 -26.89 41.23
N ILE A 394 44.12 -26.36 41.82
CA ILE A 394 44.08 -25.98 43.23
C ILE A 394 44.27 -27.21 44.11
N CYS A 395 43.62 -28.34 43.83
CA CYS A 395 43.80 -29.60 44.56
C CYS A 395 45.25 -30.09 44.47
N LEU A 396 45.85 -30.08 43.29
CA LEU A 396 47.24 -30.51 43.09
C LEU A 396 48.27 -29.62 43.85
N LEU A 397 48.00 -28.27 43.85
CA LEU A 397 48.85 -27.35 44.61
C LEU A 397 48.72 -27.54 46.12
N TYR A 398 47.51 -27.90 46.60
CA TYR A 398 47.28 -28.15 48.04
C TYR A 398 47.80 -29.49 48.49
N THR A 399 47.82 -30.50 47.61
CA THR A 399 48.31 -31.86 47.94
C THR A 399 49.76 -32.04 47.62
N SER A 400 50.47 -31.07 46.99
CA SER A 400 51.95 -31.21 46.83
C SER A 400 52.64 -31.05 48.19
N PRO A 401 53.53 -31.98 48.59
CA PRO A 401 54.20 -31.90 49.87
C PRO A 401 55.06 -30.63 49.92
N SER A 402 54.91 -29.89 51.01
CA SER A 402 55.69 -28.66 51.23
C SER A 402 57.16 -28.97 51.22
N PRO A 403 58.02 -28.21 50.53
CA PRO A 403 59.46 -28.40 50.58
C PRO A 403 60.08 -28.32 52.05
N ARG A 404 59.24 -27.93 53.01
CA ARG A 404 59.64 -27.81 54.42
C ARG A 404 59.58 -29.13 55.21
N ASP A 405 58.91 -30.16 54.74
CA ASP A 405 58.76 -31.41 55.46
C ASP A 405 59.95 -32.34 55.26
N GLY A 406 60.94 -31.98 54.43
CA GLY A 406 62.16 -32.72 54.18
C GLY A 406 63.40 -32.33 55.04
N LEU A 407 63.24 -31.39 56.03
CA LEU A 407 64.35 -30.88 56.82
C LEU A 407 64.26 -31.26 58.31
N LEU A 408 63.44 -32.25 58.68
CA LEU A 408 63.37 -32.81 60.05
C LEU A 408 63.39 -34.32 60.00
N SER A 409 64.51 -34.87 59.49
CA SER A 409 64.92 -36.25 59.78
C SER A 409 66.44 -36.39 59.79
#